data_57e7d133579a9dd8a0991fdcdc358f04
#
_entry.id   57e7d133579a9dd8a0991fdcdc358f04
#
_cell.length_a   1.000
_cell.length_b   1.000
_cell.length_c   1.000
_cell.angle_alpha   90.00
_cell.angle_beta   90.00
_cell.angle_gamma   90.00
#
_symmetry.space_group_name_H-M   'P 1'
#
loop_
_entity.id
_entity.type
_entity.pdbx_description
1 polymer ?
#
loop_
_entity_poly.entity_id
_entity_poly.type
_entity_poly.pdbx_seq_one_letter_code
_entity_poly.pdbx_strand_id
1 'polypeptide(L)'
;SLFEVMIIASLLEDQKIEKRITITPEIAKKYISLGLEVSLSSNYGEHLGFKDNQYKELGVKIFKNEKEIIVNSDIIVQLGLPTDDKLSCLKENQTVIGILNPYSNKEKIDNLIKKKINNFSLDLLPRITRAQSMDILSSQANLAGYKAVIDSFAYFQKAIPMMMTAAGTISAAKVLVV
;
A
#
# COMPACT_ATOMS: atom_id res chain seq x y z
N SER A 1 1.16 28.18 -21.91
CA SER A 1 0.56 26.90 -21.54
C SER A 1 0.60 26.80 -20.02
N LEU A 2 -0.54 26.87 -19.40
CA LEU A 2 -0.67 26.46 -18.00
C LEU A 2 -0.35 24.98 -17.97
N PHE A 3 0.76 24.60 -17.31
CA PHE A 3 1.03 23.21 -17.01
C PHE A 3 -0.08 22.74 -16.07
N GLU A 4 -0.98 21.90 -16.55
CA GLU A 4 -1.91 21.22 -15.67
C GLU A 4 -1.10 20.40 -14.68
N VAL A 5 -1.29 20.69 -13.40
CA VAL A 5 -0.61 19.95 -12.33
C VAL A 5 -1.27 18.58 -12.24
N MET A 6 -0.47 17.52 -12.38
CA MET A 6 -0.95 16.15 -12.28
C MET A 6 -1.35 15.81 -10.83
N ILE A 7 -2.54 15.25 -10.66
CA ILE A 7 -3.09 14.89 -9.36
C ILE A 7 -2.94 13.38 -9.13
N ILE A 8 -2.18 13.02 -8.08
CA ILE A 8 -2.06 11.66 -7.58
C ILE A 8 -2.92 11.50 -6.32
N ALA A 9 -3.70 10.46 -6.26
CA ALA A 9 -4.62 10.22 -5.16
C ALA A 9 -4.55 8.80 -4.63
N SER A 10 -5.00 8.62 -3.40
CA SER A 10 -5.26 7.33 -2.80
C SER A 10 -6.52 7.37 -1.95
N LEU A 11 -7.29 6.29 -2.03
CA LEU A 11 -8.53 6.11 -1.30
C LEU A 11 -8.28 5.28 -0.04
N LEU A 12 -9.18 5.37 0.92
CA LEU A 12 -9.13 4.54 2.11
C LEU A 12 -9.29 3.06 1.72
N GLU A 13 -8.36 2.22 2.18
CA GLU A 13 -8.46 0.77 2.04
C GLU A 13 -9.50 0.19 3.01
N ASP A 14 -10.03 -1.00 2.72
CA ASP A 14 -10.79 -1.76 3.70
C ASP A 14 -9.85 -2.26 4.81
N GLN A 15 -9.85 -1.60 5.95
CA GLN A 15 -8.95 -1.87 7.07
C GLN A 15 -9.14 -3.24 7.73
N LYS A 16 -10.23 -3.94 7.44
CA LYS A 16 -10.44 -5.32 7.86
C LYS A 16 -9.55 -6.30 7.09
N ILE A 17 -9.21 -5.95 5.84
CA ILE A 17 -8.44 -6.77 4.93
C ILE A 17 -7.02 -6.22 4.77
N GLU A 18 -6.88 -4.90 4.61
CA GLU A 18 -5.61 -4.24 4.33
C GLU A 18 -5.38 -3.04 5.25
N LYS A 19 -4.41 -3.18 6.14
CA LYS A 19 -4.04 -2.11 7.08
C LYS A 19 -2.94 -1.20 6.56
N ARG A 20 -2.23 -1.60 5.52
CA ARG A 20 -1.18 -0.77 4.91
C ARG A 20 -1.81 0.36 4.11
N ILE A 21 -1.05 1.42 3.89
CA ILE A 21 -1.39 2.56 3.05
C ILE A 21 -0.30 2.77 2.01
N THR A 22 -0.63 3.34 0.86
CA THR A 22 0.34 3.60 -0.22
C THR A 22 1.08 4.91 -0.03
N ILE A 23 0.42 5.93 0.53
CA ILE A 23 0.95 7.29 0.64
C ILE A 23 1.10 7.67 2.12
N THR A 24 2.26 7.39 2.71
CA THR A 24 2.64 7.92 4.02
C THR A 24 2.92 9.43 3.92
N PRO A 25 2.97 10.19 5.03
CA PRO A 25 3.35 11.61 5.00
C PRO A 25 4.70 11.86 4.31
N GLU A 26 5.67 10.95 4.50
CA GLU A 26 6.96 11.03 3.81
C GLU A 26 6.83 10.90 2.30
N ILE A 27 6.03 9.95 1.83
CA ILE A 27 5.77 9.75 0.40
C ILE A 27 4.98 10.93 -0.19
N ALA A 28 3.98 11.43 0.53
CA ALA A 28 3.25 12.64 0.11
C ALA A 28 4.18 13.82 -0.10
N LYS A 29 5.12 14.05 0.83
CA LYS A 29 6.14 15.09 0.71
C LYS A 29 7.00 14.90 -0.55
N LYS A 30 7.40 13.66 -0.87
CA LYS A 30 8.16 13.35 -2.10
C LYS A 30 7.36 13.66 -3.35
N TYR A 31 6.10 13.26 -3.41
CA TYR A 31 5.24 13.56 -4.57
C TYR A 31 5.06 15.07 -4.77
N ILE A 32 4.81 15.81 -3.70
CA ILE A 32 4.68 17.27 -3.77
C ILE A 32 5.98 17.92 -4.23
N SER A 33 7.14 17.43 -3.77
CA SER A 33 8.45 17.95 -4.23
C SER A 33 8.72 17.67 -5.71
N LEU A 34 8.06 16.68 -6.30
CA LEU A 34 8.09 16.39 -7.73
C LEU A 34 7.09 17.23 -8.55
N GLY A 35 6.36 18.14 -7.90
CA GLY A 35 5.38 19.00 -8.56
C GLY A 35 4.00 18.37 -8.73
N LEU A 36 3.73 17.24 -8.07
CA LEU A 36 2.40 16.61 -8.08
C LEU A 36 1.52 17.22 -6.99
N GLU A 37 0.22 17.27 -7.25
CA GLU A 37 -0.79 17.49 -6.23
C GLU A 37 -1.23 16.16 -5.64
N VAL A 38 -1.38 16.07 -4.32
CA VAL A 38 -1.77 14.84 -3.62
C VAL A 38 -3.14 15.00 -2.99
N SER A 39 -4.05 14.06 -3.28
CA SER A 39 -5.41 14.01 -2.73
C SER A 39 -5.65 12.68 -2.01
N LEU A 40 -6.15 12.72 -0.79
CA LEU A 40 -6.42 11.55 0.03
C LEU A 40 -7.83 11.57 0.62
N SER A 41 -8.37 10.38 0.89
CA SER A 41 -9.58 10.22 1.68
C SER A 41 -9.38 10.74 3.11
N SER A 42 -10.41 11.30 3.70
CA SER A 42 -10.44 11.62 5.14
C SER A 42 -10.15 10.37 5.99
N ASN A 43 -9.39 10.53 7.05
CA ASN A 43 -8.95 9.46 7.95
C ASN A 43 -8.06 8.40 7.29
N TYR A 44 -7.41 8.74 6.18
CA TYR A 44 -6.63 7.83 5.35
C TYR A 44 -5.56 7.03 6.12
N GLY A 45 -4.83 7.66 7.02
CA GLY A 45 -3.73 7.06 7.79
C GLY A 45 -3.98 6.99 9.30
N GLU A 46 -5.17 7.31 9.78
CA GLU A 46 -5.46 7.45 11.21
C GLU A 46 -5.17 6.18 12.01
N HIS A 47 -5.51 5.01 11.48
CA HIS A 47 -5.26 3.71 12.12
C HIS A 47 -3.77 3.37 12.26
N LEU A 48 -2.90 4.07 11.54
CA LEU A 48 -1.43 3.96 11.64
C LEU A 48 -0.81 5.15 12.39
N GLY A 49 -1.61 6.04 12.96
CA GLY A 49 -1.16 7.21 13.70
C GLY A 49 -0.89 8.44 12.84
N PHE A 50 -1.18 8.40 11.54
CA PHE A 50 -1.04 9.56 10.63
C PHE A 50 -2.36 10.32 10.54
N LYS A 51 -2.46 11.46 11.21
CA LYS A 51 -3.67 12.28 11.24
C LYS A 51 -3.81 13.13 9.98
N ASP A 52 -5.05 13.44 9.59
CA ASP A 52 -5.34 14.29 8.44
C ASP A 52 -4.61 15.62 8.47
N ASN A 53 -4.44 16.24 9.66
CA ASN A 53 -3.71 17.50 9.79
C ASN A 53 -2.23 17.39 9.39
N GLN A 54 -1.57 16.26 9.67
CA GLN A 54 -0.18 16.06 9.24
C GLN A 54 -0.06 16.09 7.71
N TYR A 55 -1.02 15.50 7.01
CA TYR A 55 -1.07 15.56 5.55
C TYR A 55 -1.39 16.96 5.03
N LYS A 56 -2.35 17.67 5.67
CA LYS A 56 -2.73 19.03 5.27
C LYS A 56 -1.58 20.02 5.43
N GLU A 57 -0.78 19.89 6.48
CA GLU A 57 0.43 20.71 6.72
C GLU A 57 1.48 20.54 5.62
N LEU A 58 1.49 19.39 4.95
CA LEU A 58 2.35 19.12 3.79
C LEU A 58 1.78 19.65 2.47
N GLY A 59 0.54 20.14 2.46
CA GLY A 59 -0.15 20.58 1.26
C GLY A 59 -1.04 19.54 0.59
N VAL A 60 -1.29 18.39 1.26
CA VAL A 60 -2.20 17.36 0.77
C VAL A 60 -3.64 17.83 0.91
N LYS A 61 -4.47 17.59 -0.10
CA LYS A 61 -5.91 17.83 -0.06
C LYS A 61 -6.63 16.60 0.49
N ILE A 62 -7.47 16.81 1.49
CA ILE A 62 -8.25 15.76 2.16
C ILE A 62 -9.73 15.93 1.81
N PHE A 63 -10.37 14.86 1.36
CA PHE A 63 -11.77 14.83 0.96
C PHE A 63 -12.56 13.77 1.72
N LYS A 64 -13.77 14.12 2.12
CA LYS A 64 -14.71 13.15 2.71
C LYS A 64 -15.40 12.30 1.64
N ASN A 65 -15.63 12.87 0.47
CA ASN A 65 -16.28 12.20 -0.65
C ASN A 65 -15.23 11.60 -1.60
N GLU A 66 -15.09 10.28 -1.58
CA GLU A 66 -14.13 9.59 -2.42
C GLU A 66 -14.45 9.66 -3.93
N LYS A 67 -15.70 9.81 -4.31
CA LYS A 67 -16.08 10.05 -5.71
C LYS A 67 -15.45 11.33 -6.25
N GLU A 68 -15.40 12.37 -5.43
CA GLU A 68 -14.78 13.64 -5.78
C GLU A 68 -13.27 13.46 -6.01
N ILE A 69 -12.60 12.65 -5.18
CA ILE A 69 -11.20 12.30 -5.38
C ILE A 69 -11.03 11.59 -6.72
N ILE A 70 -11.80 10.54 -6.98
CA ILE A 70 -11.67 9.70 -8.17
C ILE A 70 -11.85 10.53 -9.44
N VAL A 71 -12.89 11.34 -9.48
CA VAL A 71 -13.25 12.12 -10.67
C VAL A 71 -12.20 13.18 -11.03
N ASN A 72 -11.50 13.72 -10.03
CA ASN A 72 -10.54 14.81 -10.21
C ASN A 72 -9.07 14.35 -10.23
N SER A 73 -8.78 13.05 -10.11
CA SER A 73 -7.42 12.53 -10.11
C SER A 73 -6.97 12.09 -11.49
N ASP A 74 -5.68 12.18 -11.76
CA ASP A 74 -5.03 11.60 -12.94
C ASP A 74 -4.54 10.19 -12.65
N ILE A 75 -3.98 9.99 -11.46
CA ILE A 75 -3.42 8.73 -11.00
C ILE A 75 -4.04 8.35 -9.65
N ILE A 76 -4.50 7.12 -9.54
CA ILE A 76 -4.96 6.53 -8.27
C ILE A 76 -4.02 5.39 -7.90
N VAL A 77 -3.40 5.50 -6.74
CA VAL A 77 -2.47 4.50 -6.20
C VAL A 77 -3.13 3.78 -5.04
N GLN A 78 -3.29 2.47 -5.16
CA GLN A 78 -3.93 1.62 -4.15
C GLN A 78 -3.09 0.38 -3.88
N LEU A 79 -3.25 -0.23 -2.70
CA LEU A 79 -2.71 -1.56 -2.46
C LEU A 79 -3.55 -2.61 -3.20
N GLY A 80 -4.84 -2.67 -2.92
CA GLY A 80 -5.77 -3.54 -3.62
C GLY A 80 -6.62 -2.82 -4.65
N LEU A 81 -7.28 -3.59 -5.50
CA LEU A 81 -8.23 -3.04 -6.45
C LEU A 81 -9.44 -2.44 -5.68
N PRO A 82 -9.84 -1.20 -5.98
CA PRO A 82 -11.04 -0.60 -5.38
C PRO A 82 -12.31 -1.41 -5.64
N THR A 83 -13.32 -1.17 -4.84
CA THR A 83 -14.66 -1.78 -5.03
C THR A 83 -15.32 -1.33 -6.33
N ASP A 84 -16.29 -2.10 -6.82
CA ASP A 84 -16.92 -1.87 -8.13
C ASP A 84 -17.62 -0.50 -8.24
N ASP A 85 -18.21 -0.01 -7.16
CA ASP A 85 -18.80 1.33 -7.08
C ASP A 85 -17.76 2.44 -7.27
N LYS A 86 -16.58 2.29 -6.70
CA LYS A 86 -15.45 3.22 -6.89
C LYS A 86 -14.86 3.11 -8.30
N LEU A 87 -14.66 1.88 -8.81
CA LEU A 87 -14.16 1.64 -10.17
C LEU A 87 -15.11 2.22 -11.23
N SER A 88 -16.43 2.22 -10.96
CA SER A 88 -17.43 2.79 -11.87
C SER A 88 -17.28 4.30 -12.06
N CYS A 89 -16.69 5.00 -11.09
CA CYS A 89 -16.47 6.45 -11.14
C CYS A 89 -15.26 6.86 -11.97
N LEU A 90 -14.40 5.92 -12.35
CA LEU A 90 -13.21 6.18 -13.17
C LEU A 90 -13.60 6.66 -14.57
N LYS A 91 -12.82 7.58 -15.11
CA LYS A 91 -12.96 8.14 -16.46
C LYS A 91 -11.86 7.65 -17.37
N GLU A 92 -12.11 7.71 -18.68
CA GLU A 92 -11.12 7.44 -19.72
C GLU A 92 -9.79 8.19 -19.45
N ASN A 93 -8.68 7.55 -19.71
CA ASN A 93 -7.30 8.03 -19.57
C ASN A 93 -6.79 8.20 -18.12
N GLN A 94 -7.59 7.94 -17.09
CA GLN A 94 -7.06 7.87 -15.75
C GLN A 94 -6.16 6.62 -15.59
N THR A 95 -5.26 6.68 -14.61
CA THR A 95 -4.31 5.59 -14.32
C THR A 95 -4.57 5.01 -12.93
N VAL A 96 -4.61 3.69 -12.83
CA VAL A 96 -4.68 2.95 -11.57
C VAL A 96 -3.39 2.16 -11.39
N ILE A 97 -2.73 2.33 -10.25
CA ILE A 97 -1.49 1.63 -9.90
C ILE A 97 -1.70 0.90 -8.57
N GLY A 98 -1.34 -0.37 -8.51
CA GLY A 98 -1.46 -1.14 -7.27
C GLY A 98 -1.11 -2.60 -7.42
N ILE A 99 -1.39 -3.38 -6.38
CA ILE A 99 -1.36 -4.84 -6.42
C ILE A 99 -2.73 -5.31 -6.91
N LEU A 100 -2.93 -5.30 -8.21
CA LEU A 100 -4.26 -5.46 -8.80
C LEU A 100 -4.70 -6.92 -8.92
N ASN A 101 -3.76 -7.85 -8.78
CA ASN A 101 -3.98 -9.30 -8.91
C ASN A 101 -4.85 -9.66 -10.13
N PRO A 102 -4.36 -9.38 -11.37
CA PRO A 102 -5.19 -9.44 -12.58
C PRO A 102 -5.70 -10.83 -12.89
N TYR A 103 -5.01 -11.89 -12.46
CA TYR A 103 -5.48 -13.27 -12.67
C TYR A 103 -6.76 -13.56 -11.86
N SER A 104 -6.87 -13.06 -10.64
CA SER A 104 -8.07 -13.23 -9.80
C SER A 104 -9.15 -12.19 -10.08
N ASN A 105 -8.78 -11.05 -10.67
CA ASN A 105 -9.68 -9.93 -10.95
C ASN A 105 -9.88 -9.67 -12.44
N LYS A 106 -9.78 -10.72 -13.27
CA LYS A 106 -9.79 -10.60 -14.73
C LYS A 106 -10.97 -9.79 -15.26
N GLU A 107 -12.18 -10.07 -14.81
CA GLU A 107 -13.39 -9.36 -15.27
C GLU A 107 -13.33 -7.86 -14.96
N LYS A 108 -12.90 -7.50 -13.74
CA LYS A 108 -12.76 -6.09 -13.33
C LYS A 108 -11.71 -5.37 -14.17
N ILE A 109 -10.56 -6.02 -14.40
CA ILE A 109 -9.50 -5.45 -15.22
C ILE A 109 -9.95 -5.30 -16.67
N ASP A 110 -10.61 -6.30 -17.26
CA ASP A 110 -11.16 -6.24 -18.62
C ASP A 110 -12.16 -5.07 -18.75
N ASN A 111 -12.98 -4.81 -17.74
CA ASN A 111 -13.90 -3.67 -17.71
C ASN A 111 -13.15 -2.33 -17.65
N LEU A 112 -12.06 -2.24 -16.89
CA LEU A 112 -11.22 -1.04 -16.85
C LEU A 112 -10.55 -0.79 -18.21
N ILE A 113 -10.07 -1.83 -18.87
CA ILE A 113 -9.48 -1.74 -20.21
C ILE A 113 -10.51 -1.25 -21.23
N LYS A 114 -11.74 -1.78 -21.19
CA LYS A 114 -12.84 -1.32 -22.06
C LYS A 114 -13.17 0.17 -21.85
N LYS A 115 -13.02 0.66 -20.62
CA LYS A 115 -13.17 2.09 -20.29
C LYS A 115 -11.94 2.92 -20.64
N LYS A 116 -10.90 2.33 -21.22
CA LYS A 116 -9.62 2.97 -21.52
C LYS A 116 -8.90 3.54 -20.29
N ILE A 117 -8.99 2.83 -19.18
CA ILE A 117 -8.22 3.12 -17.97
C ILE A 117 -6.85 2.46 -18.10
N ASN A 118 -5.78 3.19 -17.78
CA ASN A 118 -4.44 2.65 -17.72
C ASN A 118 -4.24 1.89 -16.41
N ASN A 119 -3.76 0.64 -16.47
CA ASN A 119 -3.60 -0.21 -15.31
C ASN A 119 -2.14 -0.65 -15.17
N PHE A 120 -1.54 -0.41 -14.01
CA PHE A 120 -0.20 -0.88 -13.66
C PHE A 120 -0.29 -1.80 -12.45
N SER A 121 -0.11 -3.10 -12.68
CA SER A 121 -0.13 -4.10 -11.60
C SER A 121 1.29 -4.38 -11.13
N LEU A 122 1.63 -3.93 -9.92
CA LEU A 122 2.98 -4.03 -9.37
C LEU A 122 3.37 -5.46 -9.00
N ASP A 123 2.40 -6.34 -8.80
CA ASP A 123 2.61 -7.77 -8.60
C ASP A 123 3.10 -8.50 -9.86
N LEU A 124 2.98 -7.87 -11.04
CA LEU A 124 3.49 -8.39 -12.31
C LEU A 124 4.83 -7.77 -12.73
N LEU A 125 5.47 -6.97 -11.89
CA LEU A 125 6.80 -6.44 -12.19
C LEU A 125 7.79 -7.58 -12.41
N PRO A 126 8.59 -7.55 -13.51
CA PRO A 126 9.56 -8.59 -13.79
C PRO A 126 10.68 -8.58 -12.74
N ARG A 127 11.17 -9.76 -12.36
CA ARG A 127 12.31 -9.93 -11.44
C ARG A 127 13.62 -9.73 -12.17
N ILE A 128 13.93 -8.48 -12.52
CA ILE A 128 15.16 -8.06 -13.16
C ILE A 128 15.86 -6.97 -12.33
N THR A 129 17.15 -6.79 -12.52
CA THR A 129 17.97 -5.84 -11.74
C THR A 129 17.39 -4.43 -11.75
N ARG A 130 16.89 -3.96 -12.89
CA ARG A 130 16.28 -2.63 -13.03
C ARG A 130 15.01 -2.43 -12.19
N ALA A 131 14.27 -3.51 -11.92
CA ALA A 131 13.00 -3.47 -11.21
C ALA A 131 13.15 -3.76 -9.70
N GLN A 132 14.33 -4.11 -9.21
CA GLN A 132 14.53 -4.48 -7.80
C GLN A 132 14.10 -3.39 -6.81
N SER A 133 14.32 -2.13 -7.14
CA SER A 133 13.89 -1.00 -6.30
C SER A 133 12.37 -0.82 -6.25
N MET A 134 11.64 -1.43 -7.19
CA MET A 134 10.18 -1.38 -7.30
C MET A 134 9.52 -2.71 -6.92
N ASP A 135 10.32 -3.71 -6.50
CA ASP A 135 9.83 -5.05 -6.15
C ASP A 135 9.13 -5.04 -4.79
N ILE A 136 7.83 -4.79 -4.83
CA ILE A 136 6.98 -4.76 -3.64
C ILE A 136 6.79 -6.13 -3.00
N LEU A 137 6.88 -7.22 -3.78
CA LEU A 137 6.69 -8.57 -3.26
C LEU A 137 7.85 -8.95 -2.37
N SER A 138 9.09 -8.73 -2.80
CA SER A 138 10.29 -9.03 -2.01
C SER A 138 10.37 -8.18 -0.75
N SER A 139 10.10 -6.88 -0.82
CA SER A 139 10.13 -6.00 0.35
C SER A 139 9.06 -6.39 1.38
N GLN A 140 7.85 -6.72 0.95
CA GLN A 140 6.77 -7.14 1.85
C GLN A 140 6.98 -8.57 2.39
N ALA A 141 7.52 -9.49 1.60
CA ALA A 141 7.89 -10.82 2.07
C ALA A 141 8.95 -10.77 3.17
N ASN A 142 9.92 -9.87 3.07
CA ASN A 142 10.91 -9.65 4.12
C ASN A 142 10.26 -9.21 5.44
N LEU A 143 9.34 -8.24 5.40
CA LEU A 143 8.59 -7.79 6.57
C LEU A 143 7.68 -8.90 7.13
N ALA A 144 7.04 -9.67 6.27
CA ALA A 144 6.20 -10.80 6.66
C ALA A 144 7.02 -11.88 7.37
N GLY A 145 8.21 -12.20 6.86
CA GLY A 145 9.15 -13.14 7.50
C GLY A 145 9.60 -12.66 8.87
N TYR A 146 9.97 -11.39 8.99
CA TYR A 146 10.30 -10.78 10.28
C TYR A 146 9.14 -10.90 11.28
N LYS A 147 7.93 -10.53 10.85
CA LYS A 147 6.73 -10.61 11.71
C LYS A 147 6.41 -12.05 12.10
N ALA A 148 6.52 -13.00 11.18
CA ALA A 148 6.29 -14.42 11.45
C ALA A 148 7.22 -14.95 12.56
N VAL A 149 8.50 -14.56 12.54
CA VAL A 149 9.45 -14.92 13.59
C VAL A 149 9.04 -14.33 14.94
N ILE A 150 8.71 -13.04 14.98
CA ILE A 150 8.30 -12.37 16.22
C ILE A 150 7.03 -12.99 16.79
N ASP A 151 6.03 -13.26 15.96
CA ASP A 151 4.79 -13.88 16.40
C ASP A 151 5.01 -15.32 16.88
N SER A 152 5.82 -16.09 16.19
CA SER A 152 6.19 -17.44 16.63
C SER A 152 6.84 -17.41 18.01
N PHE A 153 7.70 -16.43 18.27
CA PHE A 153 8.32 -16.25 19.59
C PHE A 153 7.31 -15.86 20.66
N ALA A 154 6.34 -15.04 20.33
CA ALA A 154 5.27 -14.65 21.27
C ALA A 154 4.38 -15.84 21.66
N TYR A 155 4.13 -16.78 20.74
CA TYR A 155 3.36 -18.01 21.02
C TYR A 155 4.17 -19.11 21.70
N PHE A 156 5.49 -19.09 21.61
CA PHE A 156 6.34 -20.11 22.19
C PHE A 156 6.51 -19.88 23.71
N GLN A 157 6.01 -20.80 24.51
CA GLN A 157 5.93 -20.64 25.97
C GLN A 157 7.23 -20.96 26.73
N LYS A 158 8.37 -21.06 26.03
CA LYS A 158 9.69 -21.34 26.61
C LYS A 158 10.69 -20.29 26.15
N ALA A 159 11.86 -20.24 26.80
CA ALA A 159 12.95 -19.40 26.36
C ALA A 159 13.44 -19.84 24.98
N ILE A 160 13.77 -18.85 24.11
CA ILE A 160 14.26 -19.11 22.75
C ILE A 160 15.77 -19.30 22.72
N PRO A 161 16.58 -18.36 23.26
CA PRO A 161 18.01 -18.57 23.35
C PRO A 161 18.36 -19.55 24.48
N MET A 162 19.55 -20.12 24.39
CA MET A 162 20.14 -20.78 25.54
C MET A 162 20.36 -19.73 26.65
N MET A 163 19.93 -20.07 27.86
CA MET A 163 20.09 -19.21 29.03
C MET A 163 20.79 -19.97 30.15
N MET A 164 21.76 -19.33 30.81
CA MET A 164 22.45 -19.85 31.97
C MET A 164 21.98 -19.10 33.21
N THR A 165 21.59 -19.86 34.23
CA THR A 165 21.22 -19.32 35.56
C THR A 165 22.02 -20.05 36.65
N ALA A 166 22.03 -19.50 37.86
CA ALA A 166 22.63 -20.16 39.02
C ALA A 166 21.95 -21.54 39.32
N ALA A 167 20.73 -21.75 38.88
CA ALA A 167 19.95 -22.98 39.04
C ALA A 167 20.13 -24.00 37.92
N GLY A 168 20.89 -23.66 36.87
CA GLY A 168 21.16 -24.55 35.73
C GLY A 168 21.02 -23.84 34.37
N THR A 169 21.12 -24.61 33.30
CA THR A 169 21.09 -24.17 31.90
C THR A 169 19.76 -24.51 31.26
N ILE A 170 19.14 -23.50 30.57
CA ILE A 170 17.97 -23.71 29.72
C ILE A 170 18.48 -23.88 28.28
N SER A 171 18.11 -25.00 27.66
CA SER A 171 18.51 -25.27 26.27
C SER A 171 17.81 -24.32 25.29
N ALA A 172 18.50 -23.97 24.21
CA ALA A 172 17.91 -23.20 23.13
C ALA A 172 16.72 -23.93 22.47
N ALA A 173 15.77 -23.16 21.99
CA ALA A 173 14.66 -23.68 21.18
C ALA A 173 15.19 -24.25 19.85
N LYS A 174 14.53 -25.31 19.35
CA LYS A 174 14.77 -25.84 18.01
C LYS A 174 13.78 -25.20 17.05
N VAL A 175 14.28 -24.64 15.95
CA VAL A 175 13.50 -23.94 14.94
C VAL A 175 13.66 -24.64 13.60
N LEU A 176 12.55 -24.91 12.92
CA LEU A 176 12.53 -25.36 11.54
C LEU A 176 11.98 -24.22 10.66
N VAL A 177 12.70 -23.91 9.60
CA VAL A 177 12.25 -22.97 8.56
C VAL A 177 12.00 -23.75 7.28
N VAL A 178 10.82 -23.60 6.69
CA VAL A 178 10.37 -24.28 5.46
C VAL A 178 10.25 -23.29 4.32
#